data_c01ccbd76b3c57da6a27efc782bfb9fa
#
_entry.id   c01ccbd76b3c57da6a27efc782bfb9fa
#
_cell.length_a   1.000
_cell.length_b   1.000
_cell.length_c   1.000
_cell.angle_alpha   90.00
_cell.angle_beta   90.00
_cell.angle_gamma   90.00
#
_symmetry.space_group_name_H-M   'P 1'
#
loop_
_entity.id
_entity.type
_entity.pdbx_description
1 polymer ?
#
loop_
_entity_poly.entity_id
_entity_poly.type
_entity_poly.pdbx_seq_one_letter_code
_entity_poly.pdbx_strand_id
1 'polypeptide(L)'
;FPLPEALIDEDTAILPGLDGRKMSKSYDNVIPLFEGGEKALREAIMKIVTDSKLPGEPKDPESTSLTALYDAFAMHEEREEFRKKLKDGLGWGEAKEIVFEKINSEIGPMRERYEAYMREPEKVEAILREGVERIRPMARALVDQCRNAVGLRTFKPLQEKKVAAKTKKSKASLKQYREKDGLFYFKFVNGQGKTLLTAGGLPSGKEVGAHLQSFKASGLGALKDIFCQLDSEATEAEVQSALDELTQE
;
A
#
# COMPACT_ATOMS: atom_id res chain seq x y z
N PHE A 1 22.52 14.86 5.69
CA PHE A 1 21.82 15.38 4.51
C PHE A 1 22.22 16.84 4.28
N PRO A 2 22.50 17.29 3.03
CA PRO A 2 22.62 18.71 2.75
C PRO A 2 21.25 19.39 2.99
N LEU A 3 21.27 20.56 3.59
CA LEU A 3 20.06 21.35 3.77
C LEU A 3 19.66 21.95 2.41
N PRO A 4 18.41 21.82 2.00
CA PRO A 4 17.94 22.47 0.77
C PRO A 4 17.84 23.98 0.98
N GLU A 5 18.14 24.75 -0.07
CA GLU A 5 17.88 26.17 -0.11
C GLU A 5 16.51 26.43 -0.73
N ALA A 6 15.80 27.44 -0.23
CA ALA A 6 14.51 27.83 -0.79
C ALA A 6 14.72 28.60 -2.09
N LEU A 7 14.06 28.18 -3.17
CA LEU A 7 13.92 28.94 -4.41
C LEU A 7 12.50 29.52 -4.43
N ILE A 8 12.39 30.81 -4.13
CA ILE A 8 11.10 31.51 -4.05
C ILE A 8 11.10 32.60 -5.12
N ASP A 9 10.09 32.60 -5.97
CA ASP A 9 9.78 33.72 -6.85
C ASP A 9 9.06 34.78 -6.01
N GLU A 10 9.67 35.95 -5.87
CA GLU A 10 9.16 37.04 -5.04
C GLU A 10 7.80 37.54 -5.54
N ASP A 11 7.59 37.57 -6.86
CA ASP A 11 6.35 38.06 -7.48
C ASP A 11 5.15 37.12 -7.23
N THR A 12 5.41 35.79 -7.07
CA THR A 12 4.38 34.78 -6.92
C THR A 12 4.48 33.98 -5.63
N ALA A 13 5.21 34.48 -4.64
CA ALA A 13 5.47 33.82 -3.36
C ALA A 13 4.16 33.45 -2.61
N ILE A 14 3.10 34.23 -2.77
CA ILE A 14 1.79 34.00 -2.17
C ILE A 14 0.70 34.26 -3.21
N LEU A 15 -0.07 33.23 -3.56
CA LEU A 15 -1.26 33.39 -4.39
C LEU A 15 -2.49 33.72 -3.54
N PRO A 16 -3.17 34.83 -3.83
CA PRO A 16 -4.43 35.19 -3.15
C PRO A 16 -5.58 34.31 -3.63
N GLY A 17 -6.50 34.00 -2.71
CA GLY A 17 -7.77 33.35 -3.00
C GLY A 17 -8.86 34.34 -3.40
N LEU A 18 -10.11 33.84 -3.49
CA LEU A 18 -11.30 34.63 -3.89
C LEU A 18 -11.55 35.85 -3.00
N ASP A 19 -11.16 35.78 -1.73
CA ASP A 19 -11.34 36.79 -0.69
C ASP A 19 -10.12 37.70 -0.47
N GLY A 20 -9.09 37.57 -1.31
CA GLY A 20 -7.85 38.33 -1.21
C GLY A 20 -6.85 37.84 -0.16
N ARG A 21 -7.24 36.90 0.70
CA ARG A 21 -6.29 36.24 1.63
C ARG A 21 -5.51 35.16 0.90
N LYS A 22 -4.41 34.69 1.51
CA LYS A 22 -3.67 33.55 1.00
C LYS A 22 -4.63 32.39 0.68
N MET A 23 -4.53 31.84 -0.54
CA MET A 23 -5.35 30.71 -0.99
C MET A 23 -5.16 29.48 -0.09
N SER A 24 -6.26 28.94 0.41
CA SER A 24 -6.24 27.77 1.31
C SER A 24 -7.56 27.01 1.25
N LYS A 25 -7.49 25.68 1.24
CA LYS A 25 -8.68 24.81 1.32
C LYS A 25 -9.50 25.06 2.59
N SER A 26 -8.83 25.37 3.72
CA SER A 26 -9.51 25.63 5.00
C SER A 26 -10.29 26.95 5.04
N TYR A 27 -10.03 27.87 4.11
CA TYR A 27 -10.77 29.14 3.98
C TYR A 27 -11.83 29.09 2.89
N ASP A 28 -11.95 27.98 2.16
CA ASP A 28 -12.87 27.84 1.03
C ASP A 28 -12.73 28.97 -0.02
N ASN A 29 -11.51 29.46 -0.19
CA ASN A 29 -11.19 30.56 -1.09
C ASN A 29 -10.35 30.12 -2.30
N VAL A 30 -10.36 28.83 -2.63
CA VAL A 30 -9.59 28.25 -3.73
C VAL A 30 -10.22 28.53 -5.10
N ILE A 31 -9.38 28.61 -6.13
CA ILE A 31 -9.81 28.73 -7.51
C ILE A 31 -9.65 27.35 -8.17
N PRO A 32 -10.75 26.73 -8.68
CA PRO A 32 -10.68 25.44 -9.34
C PRO A 32 -10.03 25.57 -10.71
N LEU A 33 -9.05 24.74 -11.02
CA LEU A 33 -8.38 24.74 -12.32
C LEU A 33 -8.95 23.68 -13.27
N PHE A 34 -9.21 22.47 -12.76
CA PHE A 34 -9.64 21.32 -13.54
C PHE A 34 -11.09 20.92 -13.26
N GLU A 35 -11.45 20.77 -11.97
CA GLU A 35 -12.79 20.35 -11.58
C GLU A 35 -13.84 21.40 -11.93
N GLY A 36 -14.96 20.97 -12.50
CA GLY A 36 -16.03 21.83 -12.95
C GLY A 36 -15.75 22.58 -14.25
N GLY A 37 -14.58 22.34 -14.86
CA GLY A 37 -14.21 22.84 -16.18
C GLY A 37 -14.03 24.36 -16.26
N GLU A 38 -14.05 24.85 -17.48
CA GLU A 38 -13.93 26.29 -17.81
C GLU A 38 -14.99 27.14 -17.08
N LYS A 39 -16.21 26.62 -16.98
CA LYS A 39 -17.32 27.32 -16.32
C LYS A 39 -17.04 27.61 -14.85
N ALA A 40 -16.58 26.60 -14.12
CA ALA A 40 -16.26 26.76 -12.70
C ALA A 40 -15.09 27.73 -12.46
N LEU A 41 -14.07 27.68 -13.31
CA LEU A 41 -12.96 28.63 -13.28
C LEU A 41 -13.45 30.06 -13.50
N ARG A 42 -14.27 30.29 -14.53
CA ARG A 42 -14.83 31.61 -14.81
C ARG A 42 -15.69 32.15 -13.68
N GLU A 43 -16.60 31.34 -13.16
CA GLU A 43 -17.45 31.71 -12.03
C GLU A 43 -16.63 32.07 -10.79
N ALA A 44 -15.55 31.36 -10.51
CA ALA A 44 -14.64 31.66 -9.39
C ALA A 44 -13.94 33.01 -9.59
N ILE A 45 -13.36 33.25 -10.77
CA ILE A 45 -12.68 34.52 -11.06
C ILE A 45 -13.65 35.71 -10.99
N MET A 46 -14.87 35.56 -11.49
CA MET A 46 -15.88 36.61 -11.41
C MET A 46 -16.31 36.96 -9.97
N LYS A 47 -16.17 36.03 -9.02
CA LYS A 47 -16.46 36.25 -7.58
C LYS A 47 -15.34 36.94 -6.82
N ILE A 48 -14.13 37.09 -7.41
CA ILE A 48 -13.02 37.75 -6.73
C ILE A 48 -13.44 39.16 -6.28
N VAL A 49 -13.17 39.47 -5.02
CA VAL A 49 -13.51 40.79 -4.44
C VAL A 49 -12.60 41.86 -5.04
N THR A 50 -13.20 42.94 -5.49
CA THR A 50 -12.54 44.16 -6.01
C THR A 50 -13.10 45.39 -5.32
N ASP A 51 -12.42 46.52 -5.43
CA ASP A 51 -12.90 47.77 -4.89
C ASP A 51 -14.12 48.32 -5.67
N SER A 52 -14.69 49.47 -5.23
CA SER A 52 -15.87 50.09 -5.80
C SER A 52 -15.60 51.06 -6.94
N LYS A 53 -14.37 51.15 -7.46
CA LYS A 53 -14.02 52.04 -8.56
C LYS A 53 -14.73 51.71 -9.87
N LEU A 54 -15.25 52.72 -10.50
CA LEU A 54 -16.01 52.57 -11.76
C LEU A 54 -15.05 52.42 -13.00
N PRO A 55 -15.59 51.94 -14.12
CA PRO A 55 -14.86 52.00 -15.39
C PRO A 55 -14.45 53.44 -15.71
N GLY A 56 -13.22 53.63 -16.20
CA GLY A 56 -12.62 54.94 -16.45
C GLY A 56 -11.87 55.55 -15.25
N GLU A 57 -12.04 55.04 -14.05
CA GLU A 57 -11.27 55.47 -12.87
C GLU A 57 -9.96 54.66 -12.79
N PRO A 58 -8.81 55.33 -12.59
CA PRO A 58 -7.51 54.66 -12.40
C PRO A 58 -7.56 53.70 -11.19
N LYS A 59 -7.07 52.48 -11.40
CA LYS A 59 -6.97 51.44 -10.41
C LYS A 59 -5.54 51.19 -10.02
N ASP A 60 -5.30 50.89 -8.76
CA ASP A 60 -4.00 50.49 -8.28
C ASP A 60 -3.78 48.99 -8.53
N PRO A 61 -2.84 48.58 -9.39
CA PRO A 61 -2.58 47.19 -9.69
C PRO A 61 -2.11 46.37 -8.47
N GLU A 62 -1.45 47.00 -7.51
CA GLU A 62 -0.87 46.33 -6.35
C GLU A 62 -1.93 46.08 -5.26
N SER A 63 -3.09 46.75 -5.34
CA SER A 63 -4.19 46.59 -4.36
C SER A 63 -5.17 45.46 -4.69
N THR A 64 -4.98 44.74 -5.81
CA THR A 64 -5.94 43.74 -6.27
C THR A 64 -5.34 42.35 -6.42
N SER A 65 -6.06 41.33 -5.97
CA SER A 65 -5.73 39.92 -6.17
C SER A 65 -5.65 39.51 -7.66
N LEU A 66 -6.31 40.25 -8.54
CA LEU A 66 -6.33 39.95 -9.98
C LEU A 66 -4.95 40.05 -10.60
N THR A 67 -4.15 41.06 -10.20
CA THR A 67 -2.79 41.25 -10.69
C THR A 67 -1.89 40.09 -10.30
N ALA A 68 -1.89 39.69 -9.04
CA ALA A 68 -1.07 38.56 -8.57
C ALA A 68 -1.46 37.23 -9.26
N LEU A 69 -2.76 37.03 -9.52
CA LEU A 69 -3.22 35.85 -10.27
C LEU A 69 -2.82 35.90 -11.74
N TYR A 70 -2.91 37.06 -12.37
CA TYR A 70 -2.47 37.26 -13.76
C TYR A 70 -0.97 37.03 -13.89
N ASP A 71 -0.18 37.57 -12.97
CA ASP A 71 1.28 37.48 -12.97
C ASP A 71 1.79 36.04 -12.86
N ALA A 72 1.02 35.17 -12.19
CA ALA A 72 1.37 33.75 -12.09
C ALA A 72 1.31 32.99 -13.44
N PHE A 73 0.64 33.55 -14.46
CA PHE A 73 0.46 32.92 -15.78
C PHE A 73 0.99 33.77 -16.93
N ALA A 74 1.27 35.05 -16.72
CA ALA A 74 1.62 35.98 -17.75
C ALA A 74 3.13 36.20 -17.88
N MET A 75 3.61 36.45 -19.10
CA MET A 75 4.96 36.88 -19.36
C MET A 75 5.17 38.35 -18.92
N HIS A 76 6.42 38.78 -18.78
CA HIS A 76 6.75 40.09 -18.24
C HIS A 76 6.05 41.24 -19.00
N GLU A 77 6.06 41.20 -20.33
CA GLU A 77 5.42 42.25 -21.17
C GLU A 77 3.90 42.27 -20.97
N GLU A 78 3.27 41.12 -20.85
CA GLU A 78 1.82 41.00 -20.60
C GLU A 78 1.43 41.55 -19.22
N ARG A 79 2.27 41.33 -18.19
CA ARG A 79 2.09 41.86 -16.86
C ARG A 79 2.08 43.38 -16.85
N GLU A 80 3.07 44.01 -17.51
CA GLU A 80 3.15 45.45 -17.62
C GLU A 80 1.99 46.06 -18.41
N GLU A 81 1.56 45.41 -19.49
CA GLU A 81 0.38 45.84 -20.24
C GLU A 81 -0.89 45.80 -19.42
N PHE A 82 -1.10 44.73 -18.65
CA PHE A 82 -2.28 44.58 -17.77
C PHE A 82 -2.30 45.63 -16.66
N ARG A 83 -1.13 45.88 -16.02
CA ARG A 83 -0.97 46.96 -15.02
C ARG A 83 -1.27 48.34 -15.62
N LYS A 84 -0.81 48.57 -16.82
CA LYS A 84 -1.09 49.85 -17.53
C LYS A 84 -2.59 50.00 -17.79
N LYS A 85 -3.27 48.98 -18.31
CA LYS A 85 -4.73 49.00 -18.54
C LYS A 85 -5.51 49.30 -17.25
N LEU A 86 -5.12 48.75 -16.12
CA LEU A 86 -5.72 49.06 -14.83
C LEU A 86 -5.55 50.53 -14.43
N LYS A 87 -4.34 51.09 -14.60
CA LYS A 87 -4.06 52.49 -14.36
C LYS A 87 -4.82 53.44 -15.31
N ASP A 88 -5.05 52.99 -16.54
CA ASP A 88 -5.82 53.73 -17.57
C ASP A 88 -7.35 53.60 -17.38
N GLY A 89 -7.81 52.87 -16.34
CA GLY A 89 -9.24 52.85 -15.97
C GLY A 89 -10.00 51.64 -16.47
N LEU A 90 -9.33 50.53 -16.82
CA LEU A 90 -10.01 49.28 -17.20
C LEU A 90 -11.09 48.89 -16.18
N GLY A 91 -12.29 48.50 -16.63
CA GLY A 91 -13.36 48.05 -15.79
C GLY A 91 -13.09 46.72 -15.08
N TRP A 92 -13.54 46.53 -13.83
CA TRP A 92 -13.29 45.31 -13.09
C TRP A 92 -13.85 44.05 -13.77
N GLY A 93 -15.01 44.13 -14.44
CA GLY A 93 -15.57 43.01 -15.19
C GLY A 93 -14.68 42.58 -16.33
N GLU A 94 -14.16 43.56 -17.09
CA GLU A 94 -13.24 43.32 -18.20
C GLU A 94 -11.87 42.82 -17.72
N ALA A 95 -11.36 43.35 -16.60
CA ALA A 95 -10.12 42.90 -15.99
C ALA A 95 -10.24 41.41 -15.56
N LYS A 96 -11.36 41.03 -14.97
CA LYS A 96 -11.63 39.62 -14.59
C LYS A 96 -11.70 38.69 -15.81
N GLU A 97 -12.29 39.16 -16.91
CA GLU A 97 -12.34 38.40 -18.15
C GLU A 97 -10.96 38.17 -18.74
N ILE A 98 -10.10 39.21 -18.77
CA ILE A 98 -8.70 39.09 -19.21
C ILE A 98 -7.93 38.07 -18.38
N VAL A 99 -8.10 38.10 -17.04
CA VAL A 99 -7.48 37.14 -16.13
C VAL A 99 -7.99 35.72 -16.40
N PHE A 100 -9.29 35.57 -16.58
CA PHE A 100 -9.91 34.28 -16.90
C PHE A 100 -9.38 33.73 -18.23
N GLU A 101 -9.36 34.52 -19.30
CA GLU A 101 -8.87 34.11 -20.62
C GLU A 101 -7.42 33.67 -20.55
N LYS A 102 -6.56 34.42 -19.86
CA LYS A 102 -5.14 34.08 -19.69
C LYS A 102 -4.97 32.73 -18.97
N ILE A 103 -5.63 32.55 -17.83
CA ILE A 103 -5.55 31.31 -17.07
C ILE A 103 -6.14 30.15 -17.86
N ASN A 104 -7.29 30.35 -18.52
CA ASN A 104 -7.96 29.29 -19.25
C ASN A 104 -7.16 28.83 -20.48
N SER A 105 -6.45 29.74 -21.16
CA SER A 105 -5.59 29.40 -22.30
C SER A 105 -4.43 28.48 -21.91
N GLU A 106 -3.85 28.70 -20.72
CA GLU A 106 -2.76 27.87 -20.18
C GLU A 106 -3.25 26.53 -19.60
N ILE A 107 -4.38 26.58 -18.88
CA ILE A 107 -4.92 25.42 -18.16
C ILE A 107 -5.77 24.52 -19.06
N GLY A 108 -6.39 25.04 -20.11
CA GLY A 108 -7.28 24.28 -21.02
C GLY A 108 -6.65 22.96 -21.51
N PRO A 109 -5.46 22.98 -22.13
CA PRO A 109 -4.79 21.75 -22.58
C PRO A 109 -4.41 20.79 -21.44
N MET A 110 -4.18 21.32 -20.24
CA MET A 110 -3.91 20.50 -19.05
C MET A 110 -5.18 19.85 -18.53
N ARG A 111 -6.33 20.56 -18.61
CA ARG A 111 -7.64 20.07 -18.23
C ARG A 111 -8.08 18.89 -19.10
N GLU A 112 -7.88 18.99 -20.43
CA GLU A 112 -8.17 17.88 -21.34
C GLU A 112 -7.39 16.61 -20.97
N ARG A 113 -6.11 16.75 -20.62
CA ARG A 113 -5.30 15.63 -20.14
C ARG A 113 -5.77 15.09 -18.79
N TYR A 114 -6.15 15.96 -17.86
CA TYR A 114 -6.72 15.57 -16.58
C TYR A 114 -8.00 14.75 -16.78
N GLU A 115 -8.92 15.22 -17.60
CA GLU A 115 -10.16 14.51 -17.90
C GLU A 115 -9.93 13.15 -18.60
N ALA A 116 -8.91 13.06 -19.46
CA ALA A 116 -8.51 11.80 -20.06
C ALA A 116 -8.01 10.78 -19.01
N TYR A 117 -7.19 11.23 -18.06
CA TYR A 117 -6.73 10.38 -16.94
C TYR A 117 -7.88 9.99 -15.99
N MET A 118 -8.82 10.90 -15.73
CA MET A 118 -9.98 10.60 -14.90
C MET A 118 -10.92 9.57 -15.51
N ARG A 119 -10.98 9.50 -16.85
CA ARG A 119 -11.73 8.47 -17.57
C ARG A 119 -11.04 7.10 -17.56
N GLU A 120 -9.73 7.08 -17.44
CA GLU A 120 -8.91 5.86 -17.50
C GLU A 120 -7.95 5.77 -16.27
N PRO A 121 -8.47 5.58 -15.06
CA PRO A 121 -7.65 5.58 -13.83
C PRO A 121 -6.60 4.47 -13.83
N GLU A 122 -6.80 3.39 -14.56
CA GLU A 122 -5.85 2.28 -14.72
C GLU A 122 -4.54 2.73 -15.38
N LYS A 123 -4.60 3.72 -16.28
CA LYS A 123 -3.39 4.32 -16.86
C LYS A 123 -2.57 5.05 -15.81
N VAL A 124 -3.24 5.77 -14.91
CA VAL A 124 -2.57 6.47 -13.80
C VAL A 124 -1.90 5.46 -12.87
N GLU A 125 -2.61 4.36 -12.54
CA GLU A 125 -2.04 3.29 -11.71
C GLU A 125 -0.81 2.64 -12.36
N ALA A 126 -0.83 2.41 -13.66
CA ALA A 126 0.31 1.86 -14.40
C ALA A 126 1.54 2.78 -14.33
N ILE A 127 1.35 4.09 -14.54
CA ILE A 127 2.41 5.10 -14.42
C ILE A 127 2.99 5.13 -13.00
N LEU A 128 2.12 5.08 -11.99
CA LEU A 128 2.55 5.06 -10.59
C LEU A 128 3.34 3.79 -10.25
N ARG A 129 2.93 2.63 -10.76
CA ARG A 129 3.67 1.36 -10.58
C ARG A 129 5.05 1.43 -11.19
N GLU A 130 5.15 1.87 -12.44
CA GLU A 130 6.45 2.03 -13.10
C GLU A 130 7.36 2.98 -12.31
N GLY A 131 6.83 4.12 -11.86
CA GLY A 131 7.55 5.06 -11.02
C GLY A 131 8.03 4.44 -9.71
N VAL A 132 7.18 3.65 -9.06
CA VAL A 132 7.52 2.93 -7.82
C VAL A 132 8.63 1.91 -8.02
N GLU A 133 8.59 1.12 -9.10
CA GLU A 133 9.63 0.14 -9.40
C GLU A 133 10.99 0.80 -9.58
N ARG A 134 11.02 1.93 -10.25
CA ARG A 134 12.25 2.71 -10.47
C ARG A 134 12.81 3.33 -9.19
N ILE A 135 11.96 3.93 -8.36
CA ILE A 135 12.40 4.69 -7.18
C ILE A 135 12.58 3.82 -5.93
N ARG A 136 11.81 2.75 -5.79
CA ARG A 136 11.82 1.89 -4.59
C ARG A 136 13.20 1.35 -4.19
N PRO A 137 14.07 0.89 -5.08
CA PRO A 137 15.41 0.42 -4.69
C PRO A 137 16.23 1.52 -4.03
N MET A 138 16.23 2.72 -4.61
CA MET A 138 16.94 3.90 -4.07
C MET A 138 16.36 4.34 -2.74
N ALA A 139 15.04 4.47 -2.66
CA ALA A 139 14.33 4.88 -1.45
C ALA A 139 14.55 3.89 -0.30
N ARG A 140 14.52 2.57 -0.56
CA ARG A 140 14.78 1.54 0.47
C ARG A 140 16.18 1.67 1.06
N ALA A 141 17.19 1.79 0.22
CA ALA A 141 18.57 1.94 0.68
C ALA A 141 18.73 3.15 1.61
N LEU A 142 18.16 4.29 1.23
CA LEU A 142 18.18 5.50 2.04
C LEU A 142 17.39 5.35 3.35
N VAL A 143 16.18 4.81 3.28
CA VAL A 143 15.33 4.59 4.47
C VAL A 143 16.00 3.63 5.46
N ASP A 144 16.68 2.59 4.99
CA ASP A 144 17.39 1.66 5.86
C ASP A 144 18.60 2.34 6.55
N GLN A 145 19.32 3.21 5.84
CA GLN A 145 20.37 4.03 6.46
C GLN A 145 19.77 4.96 7.53
N CYS A 146 18.67 5.65 7.25
CA CYS A 146 18.00 6.50 8.23
C CYS A 146 17.52 5.72 9.44
N ARG A 147 16.89 4.56 9.25
CA ARG A 147 16.43 3.67 10.34
C ARG A 147 17.59 3.24 11.23
N ASN A 148 18.70 2.84 10.64
CA ASN A 148 19.90 2.44 11.38
C ASN A 148 20.48 3.61 12.16
N ALA A 149 20.54 4.81 11.56
CA ALA A 149 21.07 6.00 12.21
C ALA A 149 20.26 6.44 13.44
N VAL A 150 18.94 6.28 13.41
CA VAL A 150 18.06 6.61 14.56
C VAL A 150 17.79 5.42 15.48
N GLY A 151 18.43 4.27 15.26
CA GLY A 151 18.30 3.07 16.09
C GLY A 151 16.97 2.32 15.93
N LEU A 152 16.19 2.60 14.87
CA LEU A 152 14.97 1.85 14.59
C LEU A 152 15.32 0.45 14.07
N ARG A 153 14.87 -0.57 14.81
CA ARG A 153 15.01 -1.96 14.35
C ARG A 153 14.12 -2.18 13.12
N THR A 154 14.70 -2.71 12.06
CA THR A 154 13.91 -3.30 10.99
C THR A 154 13.23 -4.55 11.57
N PHE A 155 11.93 -4.51 11.73
CA PHE A 155 11.16 -5.75 11.91
C PHE A 155 11.26 -6.51 10.56
N LYS A 156 12.30 -7.33 10.45
CA LYS A 156 12.24 -8.39 9.45
C LYS A 156 10.98 -9.18 9.79
N PRO A 157 10.02 -9.36 8.85
CA PRO A 157 8.97 -10.35 9.09
C PRO A 157 9.72 -11.58 9.57
N LEU A 158 9.27 -12.16 10.69
CA LEU A 158 9.75 -13.46 11.11
C LEU A 158 9.67 -14.29 9.84
N GLN A 159 10.81 -14.45 9.17
CA GLN A 159 10.90 -15.54 8.21
C GLN A 159 10.46 -16.71 9.07
N GLU A 160 9.28 -17.25 8.75
CA GLU A 160 9.00 -18.60 9.19
C GLU A 160 10.34 -19.29 8.93
N LYS A 161 11.04 -19.59 10.03
CA LYS A 161 12.14 -20.50 9.93
C LYS A 161 11.46 -21.69 9.27
N LYS A 162 11.60 -21.81 7.95
CA LYS A 162 11.55 -23.12 7.35
C LYS A 162 12.56 -23.84 8.22
N VAL A 163 12.04 -24.52 9.22
CA VAL A 163 12.78 -25.52 9.94
C VAL A 163 13.27 -26.35 8.77
N ALA A 164 14.51 -26.09 8.34
CA ALA A 164 15.22 -27.02 7.50
C ALA A 164 15.16 -28.25 8.38
N ALA A 165 14.19 -29.10 8.08
CA ALA A 165 14.14 -30.42 8.62
C ALA A 165 15.52 -30.96 8.26
N LYS A 166 16.46 -30.87 9.21
CA LYS A 166 17.57 -31.78 9.23
C LYS A 166 16.86 -33.12 9.31
N THR A 167 16.64 -33.69 8.16
CA THR A 167 16.27 -35.11 8.01
C THR A 167 17.44 -35.88 8.58
N LYS A 168 17.57 -35.91 9.91
CA LYS A 168 18.08 -37.11 10.55
C LYS A 168 17.05 -38.15 10.10
N LYS A 169 17.46 -39.10 9.29
CA LYS A 169 16.69 -40.32 9.04
C LYS A 169 16.40 -40.88 10.44
N SER A 170 15.27 -40.53 10.99
CA SER A 170 14.79 -41.12 12.23
C SER A 170 14.24 -42.48 11.82
N LYS A 171 14.66 -43.52 12.47
CA LYS A 171 14.06 -44.84 12.29
C LYS A 171 12.54 -44.76 12.58
N ALA A 172 11.78 -45.64 11.99
CA ALA A 172 10.37 -45.80 12.31
C ALA A 172 10.20 -45.94 13.85
N SER A 173 9.12 -45.38 14.39
CA SER A 173 8.93 -45.32 15.84
C SER A 173 7.46 -45.56 16.22
N LEU A 174 7.28 -46.21 17.36
CA LEU A 174 5.98 -46.44 17.99
C LEU A 174 5.84 -45.49 19.17
N LYS A 175 4.75 -44.70 19.18
CA LYS A 175 4.47 -43.69 20.23
C LYS A 175 3.12 -44.01 20.89
N GLN A 176 3.16 -44.33 22.19
CA GLN A 176 1.98 -44.52 22.99
C GLN A 176 1.50 -43.18 23.57
N TYR A 177 0.18 -42.95 23.63
CA TYR A 177 -0.41 -41.74 24.19
C TYR A 177 -1.80 -42.06 24.76
N ARG A 178 -2.34 -41.13 25.58
CA ARG A 178 -3.67 -41.19 26.12
C ARG A 178 -4.53 -40.08 25.51
N GLU A 179 -5.72 -40.41 25.04
CA GLU A 179 -6.66 -39.43 24.50
C GLU A 179 -7.58 -38.84 25.57
N LYS A 180 -8.39 -37.85 25.15
CA LYS A 180 -9.34 -37.14 26.02
C LYS A 180 -10.47 -38.04 26.52
N ASP A 181 -10.76 -39.13 25.83
CA ASP A 181 -11.71 -40.17 26.21
C ASP A 181 -11.22 -41.03 27.38
N GLY A 182 -9.97 -40.81 27.80
CA GLY A 182 -9.33 -41.56 28.91
C GLY A 182 -8.68 -42.86 28.48
N LEU A 183 -8.83 -43.29 27.24
CA LEU A 183 -8.27 -44.53 26.72
C LEU A 183 -6.85 -44.34 26.17
N PHE A 184 -6.15 -45.46 26.04
CA PHE A 184 -4.77 -45.47 25.59
C PHE A 184 -4.67 -45.97 24.14
N TYR A 185 -3.84 -45.25 23.35
CA TYR A 185 -3.58 -45.52 21.93
C TYR A 185 -2.10 -45.56 21.65
N PHE A 186 -1.73 -46.06 20.49
CA PHE A 186 -0.41 -45.85 19.93
C PHE A 186 -0.46 -45.44 18.45
N LYS A 187 0.55 -44.73 18.04
CA LYS A 187 0.79 -44.34 16.62
C LYS A 187 2.08 -44.97 16.13
N PHE A 188 2.04 -45.50 14.92
CA PHE A 188 3.20 -45.95 14.21
C PHE A 188 3.61 -44.89 13.18
N VAL A 189 4.85 -44.43 13.25
CA VAL A 189 5.37 -43.31 12.47
C VAL A 189 6.59 -43.81 11.73
N ASN A 190 6.67 -43.57 10.42
CA ASN A 190 7.83 -43.93 9.62
C ASN A 190 9.05 -43.03 9.90
N GLY A 191 10.21 -43.34 9.30
CA GLY A 191 11.45 -42.58 9.44
C GLY A 191 11.40 -41.14 8.90
N GLN A 192 10.35 -40.77 8.17
CA GLN A 192 10.10 -39.42 7.67
C GLN A 192 9.15 -38.62 8.58
N GLY A 193 8.62 -39.22 9.64
CA GLY A 193 7.69 -38.57 10.58
C GLY A 193 6.22 -38.64 10.15
N LYS A 194 5.86 -39.38 9.08
CA LYS A 194 4.49 -39.62 8.64
C LYS A 194 3.86 -40.68 9.52
N THR A 195 2.68 -40.43 10.06
CA THR A 195 1.88 -41.46 10.76
C THR A 195 1.37 -42.46 9.74
N LEU A 196 1.60 -43.73 9.97
CA LEU A 196 1.15 -44.83 9.13
C LEU A 196 -0.15 -45.48 9.66
N LEU A 197 -0.22 -45.67 10.97
CA LEU A 197 -1.44 -46.17 11.59
C LEU A 197 -1.61 -45.64 13.02
N THR A 198 -2.85 -45.68 13.47
CA THR A 198 -3.25 -45.45 14.87
C THR A 198 -4.06 -46.66 15.35
N ALA A 199 -3.71 -47.22 16.51
CA ALA A 199 -4.41 -48.33 17.09
C ALA A 199 -4.51 -48.20 18.62
N GLY A 200 -5.50 -48.86 19.25
CA GLY A 200 -5.66 -48.80 20.69
C GLY A 200 -7.14 -48.78 21.11
N GLY A 201 -7.51 -47.78 21.95
CA GLY A 201 -8.82 -47.72 22.58
C GLY A 201 -8.94 -48.63 23.82
N LEU A 202 -7.80 -48.85 24.49
CA LEU A 202 -7.71 -49.73 25.63
C LEU A 202 -7.68 -48.98 26.97
N PRO A 203 -8.25 -49.56 28.05
CA PRO A 203 -8.35 -48.86 29.35
C PRO A 203 -7.00 -48.72 30.08
N SER A 204 -5.98 -49.49 29.67
CA SER A 204 -4.67 -49.52 30.34
C SER A 204 -3.51 -49.40 29.35
N GLY A 205 -2.53 -48.55 29.69
CA GLY A 205 -1.27 -48.44 28.93
C GLY A 205 -0.45 -49.73 28.92
N LYS A 206 -0.65 -50.64 29.87
CA LYS A 206 0.00 -51.95 29.92
C LYS A 206 -0.56 -52.90 28.87
N GLU A 207 -1.86 -52.84 28.62
CA GLU A 207 -2.53 -53.59 27.58
C GLU A 207 -2.10 -53.12 26.17
N VAL A 208 -2.02 -51.80 25.98
CA VAL A 208 -1.50 -51.22 24.73
C VAL A 208 -0.06 -51.69 24.51
N GLY A 209 0.77 -51.74 25.57
CA GLY A 209 2.14 -52.25 25.50
C GLY A 209 2.22 -53.71 25.03
N ALA A 210 1.30 -54.58 25.47
CA ALA A 210 1.22 -55.94 25.02
C ALA A 210 0.86 -56.07 23.53
N HIS A 211 -0.13 -55.30 23.06
CA HIS A 211 -0.49 -55.23 21.64
C HIS A 211 0.62 -54.62 20.78
N LEU A 212 1.39 -53.66 21.30
CA LEU A 212 2.59 -53.12 20.64
C LEU A 212 3.65 -54.21 20.40
N GLN A 213 3.90 -55.07 21.39
CA GLN A 213 4.83 -56.19 21.23
C GLN A 213 4.35 -57.22 20.21
N SER A 214 3.06 -57.55 20.25
CA SER A 214 2.43 -58.46 19.28
C SER A 214 2.47 -57.88 17.86
N PHE A 215 2.25 -56.55 17.71
CA PHE A 215 2.38 -55.83 16.44
C PHE A 215 3.79 -55.89 15.88
N LYS A 216 4.81 -55.67 16.72
CA LYS A 216 6.21 -55.80 16.31
C LYS A 216 6.56 -57.22 15.84
N ALA A 217 5.95 -58.25 16.44
CA ALA A 217 6.27 -59.64 16.12
C ALA A 217 5.48 -60.16 14.91
N SER A 218 4.22 -59.80 14.74
CA SER A 218 3.29 -60.40 13.80
C SER A 218 2.60 -59.43 12.84
N GLY A 219 2.98 -58.15 12.85
CA GLY A 219 2.44 -57.11 11.96
C GLY A 219 0.95 -56.80 12.21
N LEU A 220 0.31 -56.26 11.19
CA LEU A 220 -1.10 -55.81 11.24
C LEU A 220 -2.09 -56.91 11.70
N GLY A 221 -1.76 -58.15 11.45
CA GLY A 221 -2.58 -59.29 11.87
C GLY A 221 -2.81 -59.37 13.38
N ALA A 222 -1.90 -58.86 14.20
CA ALA A 222 -1.98 -58.81 15.65
C ALA A 222 -2.91 -57.74 16.23
N LEU A 223 -3.45 -56.84 15.39
CA LEU A 223 -4.31 -55.73 15.81
C LEU A 223 -5.78 -55.91 15.50
N LYS A 224 -6.21 -57.15 15.12
CA LYS A 224 -7.59 -57.43 14.71
C LYS A 224 -8.62 -57.29 15.84
N ASP A 225 -8.18 -57.42 17.07
CA ASP A 225 -9.05 -57.40 18.24
C ASP A 225 -9.17 -56.04 18.92
N ILE A 226 -8.48 -55.01 18.39
CA ILE A 226 -8.51 -53.63 18.90
C ILE A 226 -8.81 -52.65 17.77
N PHE A 227 -9.19 -51.42 18.15
CA PHE A 227 -9.32 -50.35 17.16
C PHE A 227 -7.99 -50.14 16.44
N CYS A 228 -8.03 -50.25 15.11
CA CYS A 228 -6.88 -50.02 14.25
C CYS A 228 -7.33 -49.28 12.98
N GLN A 229 -6.75 -48.12 12.75
CA GLN A 229 -7.02 -47.29 11.58
C GLN A 229 -5.72 -46.92 10.89
N LEU A 230 -5.62 -47.26 9.61
CA LEU A 230 -4.56 -46.74 8.74
C LEU A 230 -4.79 -45.26 8.45
N ASP A 231 -3.72 -44.49 8.33
CA ASP A 231 -3.81 -43.11 7.85
C ASP A 231 -4.33 -43.11 6.40
N SER A 232 -5.08 -42.06 6.02
CA SER A 232 -5.72 -41.95 4.70
C SER A 232 -4.82 -42.10 3.50
N GLU A 233 -3.52 -41.82 3.69
CA GLU A 233 -2.49 -41.89 2.67
C GLU A 233 -1.47 -43.02 2.90
N ALA A 234 -1.72 -43.91 3.84
CA ALA A 234 -0.81 -45.01 4.16
C ALA A 234 -1.31 -46.35 3.58
N THR A 235 -0.40 -47.12 3.03
CA THR A 235 -0.69 -48.47 2.53
C THR A 235 -0.18 -49.54 3.49
N GLU A 236 -0.81 -50.74 3.49
CA GLU A 236 -0.31 -51.86 4.28
C GLU A 236 1.14 -52.23 3.97
N ALA A 237 1.56 -52.08 2.72
CA ALA A 237 2.93 -52.32 2.28
C ALA A 237 3.92 -51.33 2.93
N GLU A 238 3.52 -50.03 3.10
CA GLU A 238 4.35 -49.04 3.78
C GLU A 238 4.49 -49.32 5.28
N VAL A 239 3.39 -49.82 5.91
CA VAL A 239 3.41 -50.23 7.32
C VAL A 239 4.38 -51.42 7.49
N GLN A 240 4.31 -52.43 6.61
CA GLN A 240 5.21 -53.57 6.69
C GLN A 240 6.65 -53.18 6.47
N SER A 241 6.94 -52.36 5.48
CA SER A 241 8.31 -51.87 5.21
C SER A 241 8.89 -51.10 6.41
N ALA A 242 8.10 -50.22 7.02
CA ALA A 242 8.51 -49.46 8.21
C ALA A 242 8.69 -50.36 9.45
N LEU A 243 7.91 -51.45 9.56
CA LEU A 243 8.02 -52.41 10.63
C LEU A 243 9.32 -53.25 10.48
N ASP A 244 9.63 -53.65 9.27
CA ASP A 244 10.90 -54.38 8.97
C ASP A 244 12.13 -53.50 9.29
N GLU A 245 12.07 -52.18 9.00
CA GLU A 245 13.11 -51.20 9.41
C GLU A 245 13.25 -51.12 10.95
N LEU A 246 12.16 -51.28 11.70
CA LEU A 246 12.15 -51.19 13.17
C LEU A 246 12.71 -52.46 13.82
N THR A 247 12.55 -53.63 13.15
CA THR A 247 12.90 -54.96 13.67
C THR A 247 14.26 -55.48 13.25
N GLN A 248 14.91 -54.82 12.25
CA GLN A 248 16.29 -55.11 11.82
C GLN A 248 17.32 -54.51 12.80
N GLU A 249 17.39 -55.05 14.02
CA GLU A 249 18.54 -54.93 14.95
C GLU A 249 19.23 -56.25 15.20
#